data_bb2513477ec98d331604f73d7cf1597f
#
_entry.id   bb2513477ec98d331604f73d7cf1597f
#
_cell.length_a   1.000
_cell.length_b   1.000
_cell.length_c   1.000
_cell.angle_alpha   90.00
_cell.angle_beta   90.00
_cell.angle_gamma   90.00
#
_symmetry.space_group_name_H-M   'P 1'
#
loop_
_entity.id
_entity.type
_entity.pdbx_description
1 polymer ?
#
loop_
_entity_poly.entity_id
_entity_poly.type
_entity_poly.pdbx_seq_one_letter_code
_entity_poly.pdbx_strand_id
1 'polypeptide(L)'
;MLILVIASDVAAKPTRPILVLGDSISAAYGLSLEQGWVALLESRLENEDRPYHTVNASISGDTSAGGLRRLPALLETHEPRIVIIELGGNDGLRGYPVGQLRDNLIAMIELSEAAGATALVLPMEIPPNLGKFYTDAFRATFTQAAEQTGAALADFPLASVALEPELMQADGVHPTAAAQPRILDAVWSSLEGLL
;
A
#
# COMPACT_ATOMS: atom_id res chain seq x y z
N MET A 1 2.07 50.85 -28.90
CA MET A 1 2.65 49.50 -29.05
C MET A 1 2.08 48.66 -27.95
N LEU A 2 1.08 47.81 -28.30
CA LEU A 2 0.35 46.96 -27.34
C LEU A 2 1.10 45.63 -27.30
N ILE A 3 1.69 45.27 -26.14
CA ILE A 3 2.34 43.99 -25.96
C ILE A 3 1.27 43.00 -25.54
N LEU A 4 0.91 42.09 -26.44
CA LEU A 4 0.00 40.96 -26.14
C LEU A 4 0.80 39.90 -25.39
N VAL A 5 0.61 39.80 -24.07
CA VAL A 5 1.14 38.68 -23.26
C VAL A 5 0.26 37.48 -23.51
N ILE A 6 0.73 36.54 -24.30
CA ILE A 6 0.09 35.23 -24.46
C ILE A 6 0.48 34.41 -23.22
N ALA A 7 -0.43 34.29 -22.26
CA ALA A 7 -0.31 33.29 -21.20
C ALA A 7 -0.49 31.90 -21.86
N SER A 8 0.58 31.14 -21.92
CA SER A 8 0.52 29.72 -22.29
C SER A 8 -0.11 28.98 -21.12
N ASP A 9 -1.36 28.55 -21.27
CA ASP A 9 -1.98 27.58 -20.37
C ASP A 9 -1.18 26.27 -20.52
N VAL A 10 -0.28 25.99 -19.57
CA VAL A 10 0.35 24.68 -19.46
C VAL A 10 -0.72 23.74 -18.90
N ALA A 11 -1.43 23.06 -19.79
CA ALA A 11 -2.34 22.00 -19.39
C ALA A 11 -1.56 20.97 -18.58
N ALA A 12 -1.96 20.75 -17.33
CA ALA A 12 -1.37 19.71 -16.47
C ALA A 12 -1.45 18.36 -17.22
N LYS A 13 -0.33 17.64 -17.28
CA LYS A 13 -0.33 16.28 -17.88
C LYS A 13 -1.36 15.41 -17.14
N PRO A 14 -2.18 14.63 -17.85
CA PRO A 14 -3.10 13.71 -17.18
C PRO A 14 -2.28 12.71 -16.34
N THR A 15 -2.52 12.71 -15.05
CA THR A 15 -1.88 11.77 -14.12
C THR A 15 -2.71 10.50 -13.98
N ARG A 16 -2.04 9.37 -13.71
CA ARG A 16 -2.66 8.06 -13.54
C ARG A 16 -2.77 7.72 -12.07
N PRO A 17 -3.92 7.28 -11.55
CA PRO A 17 -4.06 6.99 -10.13
C PRO A 17 -3.27 5.74 -9.71
N ILE A 18 -2.61 5.82 -8.54
CA ILE A 18 -2.11 4.71 -7.76
C ILE A 18 -3.04 4.59 -6.54
N LEU A 19 -3.87 3.57 -6.52
CA LEU A 19 -4.78 3.31 -5.40
C LEU A 19 -4.02 2.54 -4.31
N VAL A 20 -3.98 3.09 -3.10
CA VAL A 20 -3.46 2.40 -1.92
C VAL A 20 -4.62 1.86 -1.11
N LEU A 21 -4.79 0.54 -1.12
CA LEU A 21 -5.78 -0.21 -0.37
C LEU A 21 -5.10 -0.82 0.85
N GLY A 22 -5.10 -0.09 1.96
CA GLY A 22 -4.35 -0.46 3.16
C GLY A 22 -5.13 -0.34 4.46
N ASP A 23 -4.41 -0.57 5.54
CA ASP A 23 -4.92 -0.45 6.89
C ASP A 23 -4.34 0.77 7.64
N SER A 24 -4.05 0.64 8.94
CA SER A 24 -3.54 1.72 9.77
C SER A 24 -2.13 2.18 9.38
N ILE A 25 -1.31 1.31 8.79
CA ILE A 25 0.06 1.65 8.38
C ILE A 25 0.03 2.67 7.24
N SER A 26 -0.82 2.44 6.24
CA SER A 26 -1.00 3.35 5.10
C SER A 26 -1.93 4.52 5.39
N ALA A 27 -2.82 4.39 6.40
CA ALA A 27 -3.68 5.49 6.87
C ALA A 27 -2.97 6.49 7.78
N ALA A 28 -1.66 6.34 8.01
CA ALA A 28 -0.85 7.20 8.89
C ALA A 28 -1.39 7.28 10.32
N TYR A 29 -1.81 6.15 10.91
CA TYR A 29 -2.39 6.11 12.26
C TYR A 29 -1.47 6.79 13.29
N GLY A 30 -2.05 7.70 14.10
CA GLY A 30 -1.30 8.45 15.12
C GLY A 30 -0.44 9.60 14.59
N LEU A 31 -0.47 9.87 13.28
CA LEU A 31 0.28 10.93 12.60
C LEU A 31 -0.68 11.86 11.85
N SER A 32 -0.19 13.01 11.38
CA SER A 32 -0.91 13.75 10.35
C SER A 32 -0.76 13.03 9.00
N LEU A 33 -1.74 13.19 8.11
CA LEU A 33 -1.74 12.49 6.81
C LEU A 33 -0.50 12.81 5.97
N GLU A 34 -0.02 14.05 6.05
CA GLU A 34 1.14 14.54 5.31
C GLU A 34 2.46 13.88 5.76
N GLN A 35 2.48 13.31 6.97
CA GLN A 35 3.63 12.59 7.49
C GLN A 35 3.69 11.13 7.05
N GLY A 36 2.56 10.57 6.56
CA GLY A 36 2.48 9.17 6.15
C GLY A 36 3.24 8.87 4.86
N TRP A 37 3.71 7.63 4.71
CA TRP A 37 4.47 7.18 3.55
C TRP A 37 3.73 7.38 2.22
N VAL A 38 2.39 7.35 2.21
CA VAL A 38 1.60 7.57 1.00
C VAL A 38 1.67 9.03 0.55
N ALA A 39 1.64 9.99 1.48
CA ALA A 39 1.84 11.41 1.14
C ALA A 39 3.29 11.70 0.71
N LEU A 40 4.27 11.00 1.31
CA LEU A 40 5.66 11.07 0.86
C LEU A 40 5.83 10.47 -0.54
N LEU A 41 5.08 9.41 -0.88
CA LEU A 41 5.04 8.84 -2.23
C LEU A 41 4.50 9.86 -3.23
N GLU A 42 3.39 10.54 -2.92
CA GLU A 42 2.87 11.63 -3.76
C GLU A 42 3.94 12.67 -4.06
N SER A 43 4.58 13.18 -3.00
CA SER A 43 5.66 14.17 -3.13
C SER A 43 6.83 13.66 -3.97
N ARG A 44 7.19 12.38 -3.86
CA ARG A 44 8.26 11.77 -4.67
C ARG A 44 7.88 11.68 -6.14
N LEU A 45 6.64 11.26 -6.45
CA LEU A 45 6.12 11.20 -7.82
C LEU A 45 6.14 12.59 -8.47
N GLU A 46 5.70 13.62 -7.75
CA GLU A 46 5.75 15.01 -8.21
C GLU A 46 7.19 15.48 -8.46
N ASN A 47 8.10 15.26 -7.51
CA ASN A 47 9.51 15.68 -7.61
C ASN A 47 10.26 14.99 -8.76
N GLU A 48 9.88 13.77 -9.12
CA GLU A 48 10.46 13.01 -10.22
C GLU A 48 9.70 13.20 -11.56
N ASP A 49 8.73 14.14 -11.63
CA ASP A 49 7.87 14.42 -12.80
C ASP A 49 7.22 13.14 -13.37
N ARG A 50 6.85 12.20 -12.48
CA ARG A 50 6.13 10.96 -12.85
C ARG A 50 4.67 11.27 -13.14
N PRO A 51 4.07 10.72 -14.21
CA PRO A 51 2.68 11.00 -14.57
C PRO A 51 1.68 10.20 -13.72
N TYR A 52 1.86 10.19 -12.40
CA TYR A 52 1.03 9.47 -11.44
C TYR A 52 0.64 10.36 -10.27
N HIS A 53 -0.44 9.99 -9.58
CA HIS A 53 -0.85 10.56 -8.30
C HIS A 53 -1.38 9.46 -7.39
N THR A 54 -1.37 9.66 -6.08
CA THR A 54 -1.85 8.67 -5.12
C THR A 54 -3.31 8.90 -4.72
N VAL A 55 -4.05 7.80 -4.56
CA VAL A 55 -5.37 7.77 -3.95
C VAL A 55 -5.26 6.88 -2.71
N ASN A 56 -5.17 7.50 -1.53
CA ASN A 56 -5.09 6.75 -0.28
C ASN A 56 -6.50 6.35 0.19
N ALA A 57 -6.87 5.10 -0.03
CA ALA A 57 -8.13 4.52 0.42
C ALA A 57 -7.94 3.61 1.65
N SER A 58 -6.89 3.82 2.45
CA SER A 58 -6.58 3.01 3.62
C SER A 58 -7.48 3.35 4.79
N ILE A 59 -7.87 2.33 5.57
CA ILE A 59 -8.74 2.46 6.73
C ILE A 59 -8.11 1.75 7.93
N SER A 60 -7.83 2.48 9.02
CA SER A 60 -7.26 1.90 10.23
C SER A 60 -8.11 0.74 10.76
N GLY A 61 -7.45 -0.38 11.06
CA GLY A 61 -8.11 -1.59 11.56
C GLY A 61 -8.80 -2.44 10.50
N ASP A 62 -8.70 -2.08 9.21
CA ASP A 62 -9.30 -2.86 8.12
C ASP A 62 -8.61 -4.23 7.96
N THR A 63 -9.37 -5.20 7.51
CA THR A 63 -8.94 -6.57 7.24
C THR A 63 -8.92 -6.85 5.75
N SER A 64 -8.32 -7.96 5.34
CA SER A 64 -8.38 -8.41 3.95
C SER A 64 -9.83 -8.54 3.43
N ALA A 65 -10.74 -9.04 4.27
CA ALA A 65 -12.17 -9.13 3.92
C ALA A 65 -12.84 -7.74 3.79
N GLY A 66 -12.43 -6.76 4.61
CA GLY A 66 -12.92 -5.39 4.52
C GLY A 66 -12.46 -4.72 3.23
N GLY A 67 -11.16 -4.82 2.91
CA GLY A 67 -10.58 -4.32 1.66
C GLY A 67 -11.23 -4.93 0.43
N LEU A 68 -11.35 -6.26 0.38
CA LEU A 68 -11.99 -6.96 -0.73
C LEU A 68 -13.42 -6.47 -1.00
N ARG A 69 -14.20 -6.24 0.06
CA ARG A 69 -15.60 -5.77 -0.07
C ARG A 69 -15.72 -4.39 -0.68
N ARG A 70 -14.78 -3.47 -0.41
CA ARG A 70 -14.83 -2.08 -0.89
C ARG A 70 -14.05 -1.85 -2.18
N LEU A 71 -13.14 -2.76 -2.55
CA LEU A 71 -12.29 -2.63 -3.73
C LEU A 71 -13.07 -2.40 -5.04
N PRO A 72 -14.17 -3.13 -5.35
CA PRO A 72 -14.88 -2.92 -6.63
C PRO A 72 -15.35 -1.49 -6.85
N ALA A 73 -15.91 -0.85 -5.84
CA ALA A 73 -16.36 0.54 -5.94
C ALA A 73 -15.18 1.52 -6.08
N LEU A 74 -14.04 1.24 -5.46
CA LEU A 74 -12.83 2.05 -5.60
C LEU A 74 -12.23 1.92 -7.00
N LEU A 75 -12.21 0.73 -7.59
CA LEU A 75 -11.75 0.50 -8.95
C LEU A 75 -12.63 1.26 -9.96
N GLU A 76 -13.96 1.19 -9.81
CA GLU A 76 -14.90 1.91 -10.67
C GLU A 76 -14.75 3.43 -10.54
N THR A 77 -14.55 3.93 -9.31
CA THR A 77 -14.48 5.38 -9.05
C THR A 77 -13.18 6.01 -9.52
N HIS A 78 -12.05 5.31 -9.34
CA HIS A 78 -10.73 5.88 -9.52
C HIS A 78 -10.01 5.39 -10.77
N GLU A 79 -10.44 4.31 -11.39
CA GLU A 79 -9.82 3.71 -12.57
C GLU A 79 -8.28 3.63 -12.45
N PRO A 80 -7.74 3.03 -11.36
CA PRO A 80 -6.32 3.12 -11.07
C PRO A 80 -5.47 2.36 -12.09
N ARG A 81 -4.25 2.85 -12.33
CA ARG A 81 -3.24 2.12 -13.11
C ARG A 81 -2.51 1.09 -12.27
N ILE A 82 -2.33 1.38 -10.98
CA ILE A 82 -1.68 0.49 -10.02
C ILE A 82 -2.56 0.42 -8.77
N VAL A 83 -2.71 -0.77 -8.20
CA VAL A 83 -3.33 -0.99 -6.89
C VAL A 83 -2.27 -1.55 -5.96
N ILE A 84 -1.92 -0.81 -4.92
CA ILE A 84 -1.06 -1.28 -3.83
C ILE A 84 -1.96 -1.89 -2.76
N ILE A 85 -1.80 -3.19 -2.49
CA ILE A 85 -2.57 -3.94 -1.49
C ILE A 85 -1.69 -4.10 -0.24
N GLU A 86 -2.00 -3.35 0.81
CA GLU A 86 -1.31 -3.37 2.12
C GLU A 86 -2.32 -3.78 3.19
N LEU A 87 -2.72 -5.06 3.20
CA LEU A 87 -3.73 -5.63 4.09
C LEU A 87 -3.32 -7.02 4.56
N GLY A 88 -3.87 -7.42 5.71
CA GLY A 88 -3.63 -8.72 6.33
C GLY A 88 -3.06 -8.61 7.74
N GLY A 89 -2.41 -7.50 8.10
CA GLY A 89 -1.90 -7.29 9.45
C GLY A 89 -2.98 -7.50 10.51
N ASN A 90 -4.16 -6.92 10.31
CA ASN A 90 -5.29 -7.07 11.22
C ASN A 90 -5.90 -8.49 11.21
N ASP A 91 -5.86 -9.21 10.10
CA ASP A 91 -6.26 -10.63 10.04
C ASP A 91 -5.31 -11.46 10.93
N GLY A 92 -4.01 -11.26 10.77
CA GLY A 92 -2.98 -11.94 11.53
C GLY A 92 -3.06 -11.65 13.03
N LEU A 93 -3.15 -10.39 13.43
CA LEU A 93 -3.25 -9.97 14.83
C LEU A 93 -4.50 -10.52 15.54
N ARG A 94 -5.58 -10.76 14.79
CA ARG A 94 -6.83 -11.34 15.30
C ARG A 94 -6.85 -12.87 15.23
N GLY A 95 -5.79 -13.51 14.72
CA GLY A 95 -5.70 -14.96 14.61
C GLY A 95 -6.65 -15.55 13.58
N TYR A 96 -7.02 -14.82 12.55
CA TYR A 96 -7.93 -15.30 11.51
C TYR A 96 -7.27 -16.40 10.65
N PRO A 97 -8.07 -17.28 10.03
CA PRO A 97 -7.53 -18.35 9.19
C PRO A 97 -6.69 -17.79 8.02
N VAL A 98 -5.43 -18.21 7.93
CA VAL A 98 -4.50 -17.75 6.86
C VAL A 98 -4.97 -18.12 5.45
N GLY A 99 -5.75 -19.22 5.31
CA GLY A 99 -6.37 -19.58 4.04
C GLY A 99 -7.37 -18.54 3.55
N GLN A 100 -8.14 -17.95 4.47
CA GLN A 100 -9.07 -16.86 4.14
C GLN A 100 -8.33 -15.59 3.70
N LEU A 101 -7.23 -15.24 4.40
CA LEU A 101 -6.38 -14.13 3.99
C LEU A 101 -5.83 -14.34 2.56
N ARG A 102 -5.29 -15.54 2.28
CA ARG A 102 -4.79 -15.88 0.94
C ARG A 102 -5.87 -15.71 -0.12
N ASP A 103 -7.04 -16.30 0.11
CA ASP A 103 -8.13 -16.27 -0.87
C ASP A 103 -8.63 -14.83 -1.11
N ASN A 104 -8.66 -13.99 -0.07
CA ASN A 104 -8.99 -12.56 -0.19
C ASN A 104 -7.91 -11.78 -0.97
N LEU A 105 -6.61 -12.05 -0.74
CA LEU A 105 -5.52 -11.42 -1.49
C LEU A 105 -5.60 -11.78 -2.97
N ILE A 106 -5.78 -13.06 -3.29
CA ILE A 106 -5.95 -13.53 -4.67
C ILE A 106 -7.13 -12.81 -5.33
N ALA A 107 -8.28 -12.76 -4.67
CA ALA A 107 -9.47 -12.10 -5.22
C ALA A 107 -9.24 -10.59 -5.43
N MET A 108 -8.54 -9.89 -4.53
CA MET A 108 -8.21 -8.47 -4.71
C MET A 108 -7.26 -8.24 -5.89
N ILE A 109 -6.26 -9.11 -6.06
CA ILE A 109 -5.34 -9.06 -7.21
C ILE A 109 -6.12 -9.25 -8.51
N GLU A 110 -6.90 -10.33 -8.61
CA GLU A 110 -7.69 -10.66 -9.81
C GLU A 110 -8.69 -9.54 -10.18
N LEU A 111 -9.37 -8.94 -9.19
CA LEU A 111 -10.26 -7.80 -9.42
C LEU A 111 -9.51 -6.58 -9.94
N SER A 112 -8.32 -6.29 -9.40
CA SER A 112 -7.49 -5.18 -9.85
C SER A 112 -7.03 -5.37 -11.29
N GLU A 113 -6.55 -6.55 -11.63
CA GLU A 113 -6.09 -6.90 -12.98
C GLU A 113 -7.25 -6.93 -13.99
N ALA A 114 -8.40 -7.47 -13.60
CA ALA A 114 -9.60 -7.44 -14.43
C ALA A 114 -10.10 -6.01 -14.74
N ALA A 115 -9.82 -5.06 -13.84
CA ALA A 115 -10.07 -3.64 -14.05
C ALA A 115 -8.96 -2.92 -14.86
N GLY A 116 -7.92 -3.62 -15.29
CA GLY A 116 -6.78 -3.08 -16.06
C GLY A 116 -5.70 -2.42 -15.23
N ALA A 117 -5.71 -2.62 -13.90
CA ALA A 117 -4.66 -2.15 -13.00
C ALA A 117 -3.60 -3.23 -12.78
N THR A 118 -2.36 -2.82 -12.53
CA THR A 118 -1.31 -3.72 -12.03
C THR A 118 -1.39 -3.80 -10.51
N ALA A 119 -1.44 -5.01 -9.95
CA ALA A 119 -1.44 -5.21 -8.50
C ALA A 119 0.00 -5.30 -7.95
N LEU A 120 0.26 -4.57 -6.85
CA LEU A 120 1.47 -4.69 -6.02
C LEU A 120 1.05 -5.09 -4.61
N VAL A 121 1.49 -6.25 -4.15
CA VAL A 121 1.20 -6.72 -2.80
C VAL A 121 2.34 -6.33 -1.87
N LEU A 122 2.01 -5.66 -0.76
CA LEU A 122 2.94 -5.40 0.33
C LEU A 122 2.73 -6.47 1.41
N PRO A 123 3.70 -7.38 1.63
CA PRO A 123 3.56 -8.42 2.63
C PRO A 123 3.63 -7.83 4.03
N MET A 124 2.99 -8.51 4.98
CA MET A 124 2.97 -8.14 6.38
C MET A 124 3.61 -9.23 7.23
N GLU A 125 4.13 -8.83 8.38
CA GLU A 125 4.57 -9.75 9.44
C GLU A 125 3.78 -9.48 10.72
N ILE A 126 3.67 -10.50 11.55
CA ILE A 126 2.98 -10.45 12.84
C ILE A 126 3.89 -10.89 13.97
N PRO A 127 3.63 -10.43 15.21
CA PRO A 127 4.48 -10.76 16.35
C PRO A 127 4.63 -12.28 16.57
N PRO A 128 5.84 -12.77 16.94
CA PRO A 128 6.13 -14.20 17.06
C PRO A 128 5.41 -14.89 18.23
N ASN A 129 4.86 -14.15 19.17
CA ASN A 129 4.09 -14.66 20.29
C ASN A 129 2.77 -15.35 19.89
N LEU A 130 2.33 -15.22 18.64
CA LEU A 130 1.21 -15.95 18.07
C LEU A 130 1.54 -17.40 17.68
N GLY A 131 2.78 -17.81 17.88
CA GLY A 131 3.27 -19.15 17.64
C GLY A 131 3.84 -19.35 16.23
N LYS A 132 5.00 -20.02 16.18
CA LYS A 132 5.80 -20.19 14.95
C LYS A 132 5.02 -20.78 13.78
N PHE A 133 4.16 -21.77 14.03
CA PHE A 133 3.37 -22.42 12.98
C PHE A 133 2.43 -21.41 12.28
N TYR A 134 1.74 -20.58 13.07
CA TYR A 134 0.83 -19.58 12.54
C TYR A 134 1.57 -18.43 11.84
N THR A 135 2.64 -17.92 12.43
CA THR A 135 3.41 -16.82 11.86
C THR A 135 4.11 -17.21 10.55
N ASP A 136 4.64 -18.43 10.45
CA ASP A 136 5.23 -18.93 9.20
C ASP A 136 4.16 -19.11 8.12
N ALA A 137 3.00 -19.67 8.45
CA ALA A 137 1.89 -19.83 7.52
C ALA A 137 1.33 -18.47 7.07
N PHE A 138 1.24 -17.50 7.99
CA PHE A 138 0.82 -16.13 7.69
C PHE A 138 1.78 -15.47 6.68
N ARG A 139 3.08 -15.51 6.93
CA ARG A 139 4.09 -14.95 6.01
C ARG A 139 4.04 -15.60 4.63
N ALA A 140 3.94 -16.93 4.59
CA ALA A 140 3.86 -17.68 3.33
C ALA A 140 2.63 -17.33 2.48
N THR A 141 1.55 -16.83 3.09
CA THR A 141 0.30 -16.48 2.42
C THR A 141 0.48 -15.45 1.32
N PHE A 142 1.28 -14.42 1.56
CA PHE A 142 1.55 -13.34 0.59
C PHE A 142 2.31 -13.86 -0.63
N THR A 143 3.36 -14.64 -0.39
CA THR A 143 4.14 -15.28 -1.47
C THR A 143 3.26 -16.22 -2.30
N GLN A 144 2.45 -17.05 -1.64
CA GLN A 144 1.52 -17.98 -2.33
C GLN A 144 0.49 -17.24 -3.19
N ALA A 145 -0.07 -16.13 -2.68
CA ALA A 145 -1.02 -15.33 -3.45
C ALA A 145 -0.36 -14.69 -4.68
N ALA A 146 0.83 -14.11 -4.51
CA ALA A 146 1.58 -13.51 -5.61
C ALA A 146 2.03 -14.55 -6.65
N GLU A 147 2.55 -15.71 -6.23
CA GLU A 147 2.95 -16.80 -7.14
C GLU A 147 1.77 -17.38 -7.93
N GLN A 148 0.61 -17.51 -7.29
CA GLN A 148 -0.59 -18.06 -7.93
C GLN A 148 -1.15 -17.12 -9.00
N THR A 149 -1.07 -15.81 -8.79
CA THR A 149 -1.63 -14.78 -9.68
C THR A 149 -0.62 -14.21 -10.66
N GLY A 150 0.67 -14.30 -10.36
CA GLY A 150 1.75 -13.61 -11.09
C GLY A 150 1.90 -12.13 -10.70
N ALA A 151 1.23 -11.68 -9.64
CA ALA A 151 1.30 -10.30 -9.17
C ALA A 151 2.68 -9.92 -8.61
N ALA A 152 3.01 -8.64 -8.66
CA ALA A 152 4.22 -8.13 -8.03
C ALA A 152 4.10 -8.23 -6.49
N LEU A 153 5.18 -8.71 -5.86
CA LEU A 153 5.32 -8.79 -4.40
C LEU A 153 6.50 -7.96 -3.97
N ALA A 154 6.28 -7.02 -3.05
CA ALA A 154 7.34 -6.23 -2.45
C ALA A 154 8.06 -6.99 -1.33
N ASP A 155 9.19 -6.44 -0.86
CA ASP A 155 9.73 -6.80 0.43
C ASP A 155 8.84 -6.28 1.56
N PHE A 156 8.96 -6.85 2.76
CA PHE A 156 8.19 -6.39 3.92
C PHE A 156 8.52 -4.92 4.26
N PRO A 157 7.58 -3.97 4.13
CA PRO A 157 7.88 -2.54 4.21
C PRO A 157 8.43 -2.08 5.57
N LEU A 158 8.11 -2.81 6.65
CA LEU A 158 8.55 -2.49 8.00
C LEU A 158 9.84 -3.24 8.41
N ALA A 159 10.48 -3.99 7.52
CA ALA A 159 11.66 -4.81 7.86
C ALA A 159 12.79 -4.01 8.51
N SER A 160 13.03 -2.79 8.04
CA SER A 160 14.07 -1.89 8.58
C SER A 160 13.62 -1.02 9.74
N VAL A 161 12.38 -1.16 10.21
CA VAL A 161 11.72 -0.25 11.17
C VAL A 161 11.24 -1.00 12.40
N ALA A 162 10.62 -2.17 12.21
CA ALA A 162 9.88 -2.88 13.26
C ALA A 162 10.74 -3.31 14.47
N LEU A 163 12.07 -3.41 14.31
CA LEU A 163 12.99 -3.78 15.39
C LEU A 163 13.70 -2.58 16.03
N GLU A 164 13.43 -1.37 15.58
CA GLU A 164 14.00 -0.13 16.13
C GLU A 164 12.92 0.59 16.99
N PRO A 165 13.01 0.51 18.34
CA PRO A 165 11.96 1.05 19.21
C PRO A 165 11.66 2.54 19.01
N GLU A 166 12.66 3.34 18.64
CA GLU A 166 12.50 4.79 18.36
C GLU A 166 11.73 5.07 17.06
N LEU A 167 11.61 4.10 16.19
CA LEU A 167 10.84 4.19 14.95
C LEU A 167 9.41 3.65 15.09
N MET A 168 9.07 3.07 16.25
CA MET A 168 7.74 2.58 16.56
C MET A 168 7.07 3.44 17.61
N GLN A 169 5.74 3.61 17.50
CA GLN A 169 4.93 4.27 18.52
C GLN A 169 4.89 3.43 19.80
N ALA A 170 4.38 3.99 20.87
CA ALA A 170 4.35 3.33 22.19
C ALA A 170 3.57 2.01 22.22
N ASP A 171 2.71 1.77 21.22
CA ASP A 171 1.96 0.51 21.08
C ASP A 171 2.81 -0.63 20.47
N GLY A 172 4.00 -0.33 19.94
CA GLY A 172 4.90 -1.30 19.31
C GLY A 172 4.38 -1.92 18.00
N VAL A 173 3.33 -1.34 17.42
CA VAL A 173 2.68 -1.81 16.19
C VAL A 173 2.79 -0.77 15.08
N HIS A 174 2.53 0.49 15.39
CA HIS A 174 2.49 1.55 14.41
C HIS A 174 3.83 2.31 14.33
N PRO A 175 4.33 2.59 13.11
CA PRO A 175 5.55 3.37 12.91
C PRO A 175 5.35 4.84 13.29
N THR A 176 6.46 5.48 13.74
CA THR A 176 6.50 6.94 13.96
C THR A 176 6.64 7.70 12.63
N ALA A 177 6.54 9.04 12.68
CA ALA A 177 6.82 9.90 11.53
C ALA A 177 8.25 9.72 11.00
N ALA A 178 9.24 9.49 11.89
CA ALA A 178 10.62 9.26 11.51
C ALA A 178 10.83 7.96 10.70
N ALA A 179 9.93 7.00 10.83
CA ALA A 179 9.97 5.73 10.10
C ALA A 179 9.45 5.82 8.66
N GLN A 180 8.57 6.79 8.38
CA GLN A 180 7.81 6.82 7.13
C GLN A 180 8.68 6.92 5.86
N PRO A 181 9.79 7.67 5.82
CA PRO A 181 10.69 7.67 4.68
C PRO A 181 11.30 6.30 4.38
N ARG A 182 11.64 5.49 5.41
CA ARG A 182 12.19 4.15 5.21
C ARG A 182 11.12 3.18 4.68
N ILE A 183 9.86 3.34 5.10
CA ILE A 183 8.73 2.58 4.56
C ILE A 183 8.54 2.92 3.09
N LEU A 184 8.55 4.20 2.74
CA LEU A 184 8.48 4.63 1.35
C LEU A 184 9.61 4.04 0.51
N ASP A 185 10.86 4.08 0.98
CA ASP A 185 12.00 3.52 0.23
C ASP A 185 11.85 2.01 -0.01
N ALA A 186 11.34 1.26 0.97
CA ALA A 186 11.06 -0.16 0.82
C ALA A 186 9.96 -0.42 -0.23
N VAL A 187 8.87 0.34 -0.21
CA VAL A 187 7.79 0.24 -1.20
C VAL A 187 8.27 0.67 -2.58
N TRP A 188 9.04 1.75 -2.66
CA TRP A 188 9.55 2.31 -3.91
C TRP A 188 10.39 1.32 -4.70
N SER A 189 11.23 0.52 -4.03
CA SER A 189 12.09 -0.46 -4.68
C SER A 189 11.33 -1.44 -5.60
N SER A 190 10.08 -1.75 -5.26
CA SER A 190 9.21 -2.63 -6.04
C SER A 190 8.23 -1.87 -6.93
N LEU A 191 7.82 -0.67 -6.53
CA LEU A 191 6.87 0.16 -7.26
C LEU A 191 7.50 0.80 -8.50
N GLU A 192 8.77 1.25 -8.42
CA GLU A 192 9.42 1.99 -9.51
C GLU A 192 9.42 1.22 -10.84
N GLY A 193 9.58 -0.10 -10.79
CA GLY A 193 9.53 -0.96 -11.97
C GLY A 193 8.15 -1.09 -12.61
N LEU A 194 7.08 -0.62 -11.95
CA LEU A 194 5.69 -0.66 -12.42
C LEU A 194 5.20 0.69 -12.97
N LEU A 195 5.96 1.78 -12.74
CA LEU A 195 5.67 3.14 -13.22
C LEU A 195 6.11 3.31 -14.72
#